data_fab8b97f1fa27643f78d2c5c92f45986
#
_entry.id   fab8b97f1fa27643f78d2c5c92f45986
#
_cell.length_a   1.000
_cell.length_b   1.000
_cell.length_c   1.000
_cell.angle_alpha   90.00
_cell.angle_beta   90.00
_cell.angle_gamma   90.00
#
_symmetry.space_group_name_H-M   'P 1'
#
loop_
_entity.id
_entity.type
_entity.pdbx_description
1 polymer ?
#
loop_
_entity_poly.entity_id
_entity_poly.type
_entity_poly.pdbx_seq_one_letter_code
_entity_poly.pdbx_strand_id
1 'polypeptide(L)'
;MIAAREGLRQRLPRFAQYHERAVRIAGALRAVPGVVVKPYPPQTNMMHVYLRGDPERLKAAALDIAREEKVALFSWLAATDLPDMWMFELSVGDAAEALTDEEITGYFRRVMDQQAAPVVAQ
;
A
#
# COMPACT_ATOMS: atom_id res chain seq x y z
N MET A 1 13.67 -22.64 24.05
CA MET A 1 12.91 -23.58 23.22
C MET A 1 11.41 -23.48 23.44
N ILE A 2 10.97 -23.56 24.67
CA ILE A 2 9.55 -23.40 24.99
C ILE A 2 9.03 -22.01 24.60
N ALA A 3 9.81 -20.96 24.89
CA ALA A 3 9.44 -19.59 24.54
C ALA A 3 9.33 -19.40 23.02
N ALA A 4 10.19 -20.06 22.23
CA ALA A 4 10.12 -19.97 20.77
C ALA A 4 8.87 -20.66 20.22
N ARG A 5 8.46 -21.78 20.81
CA ARG A 5 7.21 -22.47 20.43
C ARG A 5 6.01 -21.61 20.75
N GLU A 6 5.99 -20.99 21.92
CA GLU A 6 4.91 -20.09 22.31
C GLU A 6 4.78 -18.92 21.34
N GLY A 7 5.91 -18.29 20.99
CA GLY A 7 5.93 -17.20 20.03
C GLY A 7 5.40 -17.61 18.66
N LEU A 8 5.82 -18.81 18.20
CA LEU A 8 5.37 -19.32 16.91
C LEU A 8 3.86 -19.59 16.89
N ARG A 9 3.33 -20.21 17.96
CA ARG A 9 1.91 -20.48 18.07
C ARG A 9 1.07 -19.21 18.03
N GLN A 10 1.55 -18.14 18.67
CA GLN A 10 0.85 -16.86 18.68
C GLN A 10 0.95 -16.15 17.33
N ARG A 11 2.05 -16.31 16.62
CA ARG A 11 2.30 -15.63 15.35
C ARG A 11 1.57 -16.26 14.17
N LEU A 12 1.44 -17.58 14.13
CA LEU A 12 0.80 -18.26 13.00
C LEU A 12 -0.63 -17.77 12.72
N PRO A 13 -1.52 -17.66 13.73
CA PRO A 13 -2.85 -17.11 13.48
C PRO A 13 -2.82 -15.67 12.97
N ARG A 14 -1.90 -14.86 13.46
CA ARG A 14 -1.76 -13.46 12.99
C ARG A 14 -1.30 -13.41 11.55
N PHE A 15 -0.36 -14.27 11.14
CA PHE A 15 0.09 -14.34 9.76
C PHE A 15 -1.07 -14.69 8.83
N ALA A 16 -1.92 -15.64 9.22
CA ALA A 16 -3.09 -16.00 8.43
C ALA A 16 -4.04 -14.81 8.27
N GLN A 17 -4.29 -14.09 9.35
CA GLN A 17 -5.14 -12.89 9.33
C GLN A 17 -4.55 -11.79 8.46
N TYR A 18 -3.25 -11.56 8.57
CA TYR A 18 -2.56 -10.54 7.76
C TYR A 18 -2.58 -10.91 6.29
N HIS A 19 -2.39 -12.19 5.98
CA HIS A 19 -2.45 -12.68 4.60
C HIS A 19 -3.85 -12.49 4.02
N GLU A 20 -4.90 -12.87 4.76
CA GLU A 20 -6.27 -12.68 4.32
C GLU A 20 -6.57 -11.20 4.06
N ARG A 21 -6.13 -10.34 4.95
CA ARG A 21 -6.32 -8.91 4.80
C ARG A 21 -5.55 -8.37 3.61
N ALA A 22 -4.32 -8.86 3.40
CA ALA A 22 -3.50 -8.47 2.24
C ALA A 22 -4.21 -8.82 0.94
N VAL A 23 -4.84 -10.00 0.87
CA VAL A 23 -5.61 -10.40 -0.32
C VAL A 23 -6.79 -9.46 -0.55
N ARG A 24 -7.52 -9.08 0.49
CA ARG A 24 -8.64 -8.14 0.36
C ARG A 24 -8.17 -6.76 -0.09
N ILE A 25 -7.11 -6.25 0.53
CA ILE A 25 -6.54 -4.94 0.18
C ILE A 25 -6.04 -4.96 -1.27
N ALA A 26 -5.34 -6.01 -1.67
CA ALA A 26 -4.84 -6.15 -3.04
C ALA A 26 -6.00 -6.14 -4.05
N GLY A 27 -7.08 -6.85 -3.77
CA GLY A 27 -8.26 -6.86 -4.61
C GLY A 27 -8.89 -5.48 -4.75
N ALA A 28 -8.97 -4.74 -3.65
CA ALA A 28 -9.52 -3.39 -3.67
C ALA A 28 -8.59 -2.41 -4.40
N LEU A 29 -7.29 -2.53 -4.20
CA LEU A 29 -6.31 -1.65 -4.86
C LEU A 29 -6.30 -1.84 -6.38
N ARG A 30 -6.52 -3.06 -6.86
CA ARG A 30 -6.59 -3.32 -8.30
C ARG A 30 -7.71 -2.54 -8.99
N ALA A 31 -8.74 -2.19 -8.26
CA ALA A 31 -9.85 -1.42 -8.81
C ALA A 31 -9.52 0.08 -8.95
N VAL A 32 -8.42 0.53 -8.36
CA VAL A 32 -8.00 1.93 -8.46
C VAL A 32 -7.23 2.12 -9.76
N PRO A 33 -7.67 3.03 -10.67
CA PRO A 33 -6.95 3.25 -11.92
C PRO A 33 -5.50 3.66 -11.70
N GLY A 34 -4.58 3.02 -12.43
CA GLY A 34 -3.15 3.30 -12.33
C GLY A 34 -2.42 2.51 -11.26
N VAL A 35 -3.11 1.66 -10.51
CA VAL A 35 -2.51 0.83 -9.47
C VAL A 35 -2.44 -0.62 -9.94
N VAL A 36 -1.25 -1.21 -9.81
CA VAL A 36 -1.02 -2.63 -10.10
C VAL A 36 -0.41 -3.29 -8.88
N VAL A 37 -0.87 -4.47 -8.53
CA VAL A 37 -0.38 -5.22 -7.36
C VAL A 37 0.23 -6.53 -7.85
N LYS A 38 1.43 -6.84 -7.33
CA LYS A 38 2.14 -8.10 -7.64
C LYS A 38 2.80 -8.67 -6.38
N PRO A 39 2.77 -9.99 -6.17
CA PRO A 39 1.96 -10.96 -6.92
C PRO A 39 0.48 -10.77 -6.62
N TYR A 40 -0.36 -11.24 -7.53
CA TYR A 40 -1.79 -11.20 -7.28
C TYR A 40 -2.39 -12.59 -7.51
N PRO A 41 -3.07 -13.16 -6.50
CA PRO A 41 -3.19 -12.63 -5.13
C PRO A 41 -1.85 -12.66 -4.39
N PRO A 42 -1.65 -11.82 -3.35
CA PRO A 42 -0.42 -11.88 -2.56
C PRO A 42 -0.22 -13.25 -1.93
N GLN A 43 1.02 -13.72 -1.92
CA GLN A 43 1.37 -15.04 -1.36
C GLN A 43 1.62 -14.97 0.15
N THR A 44 1.88 -13.78 0.65
CA THR A 44 2.12 -13.51 2.08
C THR A 44 1.37 -12.23 2.46
N ASN A 45 1.73 -11.64 3.60
CA ASN A 45 1.21 -10.33 4.00
C ASN A 45 1.91 -9.17 3.31
N MET A 46 2.80 -9.46 2.34
CA MET A 46 3.56 -8.43 1.62
C MET A 46 3.22 -8.45 0.14
N MET A 47 3.24 -7.28 -0.46
CA MET A 47 3.00 -7.13 -1.89
C MET A 47 3.77 -5.94 -2.43
N HIS A 48 4.07 -5.98 -3.73
CA HIS A 48 4.60 -4.82 -4.43
C HIS A 48 3.44 -4.06 -5.07
N VAL A 49 3.37 -2.78 -4.79
CA VAL A 49 2.34 -1.91 -5.35
C VAL A 49 3.00 -0.98 -6.36
N TYR A 50 2.50 -1.01 -7.57
CA TYR A 50 2.99 -0.19 -8.67
C TYR A 50 2.01 0.93 -8.93
N LEU A 51 2.52 2.16 -8.99
CA LEU A 51 1.71 3.35 -9.21
C LEU A 51 2.17 4.01 -10.52
N ARG A 52 1.21 4.29 -11.38
CA ARG A 52 1.49 4.99 -12.64
C ARG A 52 1.45 6.49 -12.41
N GLY A 53 2.46 7.20 -12.88
CA GLY A 53 2.47 8.65 -12.84
C GLY A 53 3.84 9.23 -12.58
N ASP A 54 3.86 10.49 -12.19
CA ASP A 54 5.08 11.21 -11.86
C ASP A 54 5.47 10.93 -10.40
N PRO A 55 6.70 10.50 -10.13
CA PRO A 55 7.11 10.11 -8.78
C PRO A 55 7.07 11.27 -7.79
N GLU A 56 7.40 12.48 -8.21
CA GLU A 56 7.37 13.63 -7.31
C GLU A 56 5.94 14.00 -6.92
N ARG A 57 5.01 13.90 -7.87
CA ARG A 57 3.59 14.17 -7.59
C ARG A 57 2.98 13.08 -6.73
N LEU A 58 3.35 11.83 -6.96
CA LEU A 58 2.90 10.71 -6.14
C LEU A 58 3.39 10.87 -4.69
N LYS A 59 4.65 11.22 -4.51
CA LYS A 59 5.22 11.45 -3.18
C LYS A 59 4.59 12.65 -2.49
N ALA A 60 4.34 13.72 -3.22
CA ALA A 60 3.68 14.90 -2.66
C ALA A 60 2.27 14.57 -2.17
N ALA A 61 1.52 13.79 -2.92
CA ALA A 61 0.17 13.38 -2.52
C ALA A 61 0.21 12.51 -1.25
N ALA A 62 1.16 11.57 -1.16
CA ALA A 62 1.32 10.74 0.03
C ALA A 62 1.73 11.58 1.24
N LEU A 63 2.55 12.59 1.05
CA LEU A 63 2.96 13.48 2.12
C LEU A 63 1.79 14.33 2.64
N ASP A 64 0.92 14.79 1.75
CA ASP A 64 -0.28 15.52 2.15
C ASP A 64 -1.19 14.66 3.03
N ILE A 65 -1.37 13.39 2.66
CA ILE A 65 -2.15 12.45 3.46
C ILE A 65 -1.47 12.23 4.83
N ALA A 66 -0.14 12.09 4.84
CA ALA A 66 0.59 11.91 6.09
C ALA A 66 0.39 13.09 7.04
N ARG A 67 0.36 14.29 6.51
CA ARG A 67 0.15 15.51 7.31
C ARG A 67 -1.27 15.63 7.82
N GLU A 68 -2.25 15.35 6.96
CA GLU A 68 -3.67 15.51 7.28
C GLU A 68 -4.23 14.36 8.12
N GLU A 69 -3.89 13.13 7.76
CA GLU A 69 -4.50 11.94 8.36
C GLU A 69 -3.56 11.20 9.32
N LYS A 70 -2.31 11.62 9.42
CA LYS A 70 -1.28 10.96 10.23
C LYS A 70 -1.04 9.51 9.82
N VAL A 71 -1.14 9.25 8.51
CA VAL A 71 -0.95 7.93 7.92
C VAL A 71 0.18 7.99 6.89
N ALA A 72 1.18 7.13 7.07
CA ALA A 72 2.28 7.02 6.12
C ALA A 72 1.97 5.89 5.14
N LEU A 73 1.72 6.22 3.87
CA LEU A 73 1.47 5.22 2.84
C LEU A 73 2.77 4.66 2.27
N PHE A 74 3.65 5.55 1.87
CA PHE A 74 5.00 5.21 1.41
C PHE A 74 5.87 6.46 1.53
N SER A 75 7.18 6.26 1.68
CA SER A 75 8.13 7.37 1.81
C SER A 75 9.06 7.50 0.62
N TRP A 76 9.20 6.44 -0.18
CA TRP A 76 10.03 6.44 -1.37
C TRP A 76 9.43 5.52 -2.42
N LEU A 77 9.82 5.70 -3.66
CA LEU A 77 9.35 4.92 -4.78
C LEU A 77 10.55 4.42 -5.58
N ALA A 78 10.53 3.15 -5.94
CA ALA A 78 11.57 2.55 -6.77
C ALA A 78 11.19 2.64 -8.24
N ALA A 79 12.17 2.91 -9.09
CA ALA A 79 12.00 2.85 -10.54
C ALA A 79 11.73 1.41 -10.97
N THR A 80 11.00 1.25 -12.06
CA THR A 80 10.69 -0.05 -12.65
C THR A 80 11.17 -0.07 -14.10
N ASP A 81 10.96 -1.19 -14.79
CA ASP A 81 11.27 -1.31 -16.21
C ASP A 81 10.42 -0.38 -17.08
N LEU A 82 9.28 0.07 -16.54
CA LEU A 82 8.39 0.98 -17.24
C LEU A 82 8.66 2.41 -16.76
N PRO A 83 8.84 3.38 -17.68
CA PRO A 83 9.27 4.73 -17.30
C PRO A 83 8.24 5.51 -16.49
N ASP A 84 6.96 5.15 -16.57
CA ASP A 84 5.89 5.85 -15.85
C ASP A 84 5.33 5.05 -14.68
N MET A 85 5.98 3.93 -14.31
CA MET A 85 5.54 3.08 -13.21
C MET A 85 6.57 3.09 -12.09
N TRP A 86 6.07 3.31 -10.88
CA TRP A 86 6.88 3.39 -9.67
C TRP A 86 6.37 2.40 -8.64
N MET A 87 7.25 1.84 -7.84
CA MET A 87 6.92 0.71 -6.97
C MET A 87 7.33 0.96 -5.54
N PHE A 88 6.52 0.47 -4.62
CA PHE A 88 6.90 0.34 -3.22
C PHE A 88 6.37 -0.98 -2.67
N GLU A 89 6.93 -1.40 -1.53
CA GLU A 89 6.52 -2.62 -0.87
C GLU A 89 5.51 -2.29 0.22
N LEU A 90 4.37 -2.94 0.17
CA LEU A 90 3.33 -2.79 1.18
C LEU A 90 3.28 -4.05 2.03
N SER A 91 3.45 -3.87 3.35
CA SER A 91 3.33 -4.96 4.32
C SER A 91 2.08 -4.72 5.15
N VAL A 92 1.22 -5.74 5.23
CA VAL A 92 0.02 -5.69 6.06
C VAL A 92 0.35 -6.35 7.39
N GLY A 93 0.30 -5.57 8.46
CA GLY A 93 0.64 -6.04 9.79
C GLY A 93 -0.02 -5.20 10.87
N ASP A 94 0.53 -5.24 12.08
CA ASP A 94 -0.04 -4.56 13.25
C ASP A 94 -0.23 -3.05 13.02
N ALA A 95 0.70 -2.40 12.35
CA ALA A 95 0.63 -0.96 12.13
C ALA A 95 -0.58 -0.55 11.29
N ALA A 96 -1.09 -1.45 10.46
CA ALA A 96 -2.26 -1.19 9.60
C ALA A 96 -3.58 -1.52 10.29
N GLU A 97 -3.58 -2.11 11.48
CA GLU A 97 -4.82 -2.54 12.15
C GLU A 97 -5.75 -1.38 12.51
N ALA A 98 -5.19 -0.20 12.71
CA ALA A 98 -5.99 0.98 13.04
C ALA A 98 -6.80 1.51 11.86
N LEU A 99 -6.54 1.02 10.65
CA LEU A 99 -7.19 1.48 9.42
C LEU A 99 -8.10 0.40 8.85
N THR A 100 -9.23 0.81 8.31
CA THR A 100 -10.10 -0.12 7.57
C THR A 100 -9.55 -0.32 6.16
N ASP A 101 -10.00 -1.39 5.50
CA ASP A 101 -9.63 -1.65 4.11
C ASP A 101 -10.09 -0.51 3.20
N GLU A 102 -11.30 0.05 3.48
CA GLU A 102 -11.85 1.17 2.73
C GLU A 102 -11.04 2.45 2.91
N GLU A 103 -10.53 2.69 4.12
CA GLU A 103 -9.68 3.86 4.37
C GLU A 103 -8.39 3.76 3.58
N ILE A 104 -7.74 2.59 3.61
CA ILE A 104 -6.49 2.36 2.87
C ILE A 104 -6.72 2.56 1.38
N THR A 105 -7.77 1.95 0.83
CA THR A 105 -8.11 2.08 -0.59
C THR A 105 -8.42 3.52 -0.95
N GLY A 106 -9.15 4.21 -0.09
CA GLY A 106 -9.50 5.62 -0.28
C GLY A 106 -8.28 6.53 -0.35
N TYR A 107 -7.27 6.27 0.48
CA TYR A 107 -6.02 7.03 0.42
C TYR A 107 -5.29 6.83 -0.91
N PHE A 108 -5.24 5.61 -1.42
CA PHE A 108 -4.60 5.36 -2.71
C PHE A 108 -5.39 5.99 -3.86
N ARG A 109 -6.72 5.98 -3.80
CA ARG A 109 -7.52 6.71 -4.79
C ARG A 109 -7.20 8.20 -4.77
N ARG A 110 -7.10 8.76 -3.57
CA ARG A 110 -6.76 10.16 -3.40
C ARG A 110 -5.38 10.48 -3.97
N VAL A 111 -4.39 9.62 -3.73
CA VAL A 111 -3.05 9.78 -4.31
C VAL A 111 -3.12 9.78 -5.83
N MET A 112 -3.83 8.83 -6.42
CA MET A 112 -3.91 8.71 -7.87
C MET A 112 -4.69 9.86 -8.50
N ASP A 113 -5.77 10.29 -7.86
CA ASP A 113 -6.55 11.44 -8.33
C ASP A 113 -5.74 12.73 -8.27
N GLN A 114 -5.04 12.94 -7.16
CA GLN A 114 -4.25 14.15 -6.96
C GLN A 114 -3.07 14.23 -7.93
N GLN A 115 -2.36 13.12 -8.13
CA GLN A 115 -1.22 13.14 -9.05
C GLN A 115 -1.66 13.26 -10.50
N ALA A 116 -2.85 12.79 -10.85
CA ALA A 116 -3.37 12.88 -12.22
C ALA A 116 -4.00 14.24 -12.52
N ALA A 117 -4.29 15.03 -11.48
CA ALA A 117 -4.93 16.34 -11.66
C ALA A 117 -4.05 17.26 -12.51
N PRO A 118 -4.65 18.03 -13.45
CA PRO A 118 -3.85 18.97 -14.25
C PRO A 118 -3.14 19.98 -13.36
N VAL A 119 -1.92 20.35 -13.73
CA VAL A 119 -1.22 21.44 -13.07
C VAL A 119 -1.94 22.73 -13.46
N VAL A 120 -2.48 23.40 -12.45
CA VAL A 120 -3.16 24.67 -12.69
C VAL A 120 -2.09 25.74 -12.90
N ALA A 121 -2.08 26.32 -14.08
CA ALA A 121 -1.18 27.45 -14.38
C ALA A 121 -1.62 28.66 -13.54
N GLN A 122 -0.67 29.21 -12.81
CA GLN A 122 -0.93 30.37 -11.97
C GLN A 122 -0.15 31.55 -12.47
#